data_a06ac6bbbb1afc1d3381f13fbd240388
#
_entry.id   a06ac6bbbb1afc1d3381f13fbd240388
#
_cell.length_a   1.000
_cell.length_b   1.000
_cell.length_c   1.000
_cell.angle_alpha   90.00
_cell.angle_beta   90.00
_cell.angle_gamma   90.00
#
_symmetry.space_group_name_H-M   'P 1'
#
loop_
_entity.id
_entity.type
_entity.pdbx_description
1 polymer ?
#
loop_
_entity_poly.entity_id
_entity_poly.type
_entity_poly.pdbx_seq_one_letter_code
_entity_poly.pdbx_strand_id
1 'polypeptide(L)'
;MPDQPKPEAQLQIKADEKELQGAYSNLVMIHHNAEEFTLNFIYVFPNAPQGKLMSSVIISPGHAKRLLRALAENINRYESQFGAIPEASGSAPEPKVGFVH
;
A
#
# COMPACT_ATOMS: atom_id res chain seq x y z
N MET A 1 -30.08 21.41 -22.96
CA MET A 1 -30.49 20.49 -22.07
C MET A 1 -29.60 20.45 -20.84
N PRO A 2 -30.18 20.61 -19.74
CA PRO A 2 -29.35 20.47 -18.57
C PRO A 2 -28.73 19.10 -18.60
N ASP A 3 -27.48 19.11 -18.39
CA ASP A 3 -26.77 17.87 -18.31
C ASP A 3 -27.26 17.14 -17.09
N GLN A 4 -28.05 16.13 -17.36
CA GLN A 4 -28.28 15.19 -16.29
C GLN A 4 -26.95 14.59 -15.94
N PRO A 5 -26.59 14.56 -14.66
CA PRO A 5 -25.41 13.83 -14.28
C PRO A 5 -25.56 12.41 -14.82
N LYS A 6 -24.62 12.02 -15.62
CA LYS A 6 -24.58 10.63 -16.05
C LYS A 6 -24.57 9.78 -14.80
N PRO A 7 -25.44 8.77 -14.71
CA PRO A 7 -25.29 7.86 -13.61
C PRO A 7 -23.86 7.36 -13.62
N GLU A 8 -23.21 7.48 -12.52
CA GLU A 8 -21.85 6.98 -12.41
C GLU A 8 -21.86 5.54 -12.88
N ALA A 9 -21.02 5.25 -13.86
CA ALA A 9 -20.85 3.89 -14.28
C ALA A 9 -20.36 3.11 -13.08
N GLN A 10 -21.12 2.12 -12.68
CA GLN A 10 -20.74 1.31 -11.55
C GLN A 10 -19.50 0.51 -11.93
N LEU A 11 -18.41 0.79 -11.26
CA LEU A 11 -17.17 0.07 -11.49
C LEU A 11 -17.27 -1.34 -10.92
N GLN A 12 -17.10 -2.32 -11.78
CA GLN A 12 -17.15 -3.71 -11.35
C GLN A 12 -15.73 -4.26 -11.30
N ILE A 13 -15.37 -4.78 -10.15
CA ILE A 13 -14.03 -5.29 -9.91
C ILE A 13 -14.11 -6.81 -9.77
N LYS A 14 -13.35 -7.50 -10.61
CA LYS A 14 -13.26 -8.95 -10.53
C LYS A 14 -12.23 -9.33 -9.49
N ALA A 15 -12.61 -10.23 -8.62
CA ALA A 15 -11.71 -10.77 -7.62
C ALA A 15 -12.14 -12.18 -7.26
N ASP A 16 -11.17 -13.07 -7.10
CA ASP A 16 -11.48 -14.41 -6.60
C ASP A 16 -11.25 -14.47 -5.08
N GLU A 17 -11.56 -15.60 -4.48
CA GLU A 17 -11.44 -15.75 -3.03
C GLU A 17 -10.04 -15.51 -2.53
N LYS A 18 -9.04 -15.98 -3.27
CA LYS A 18 -7.65 -15.80 -2.87
C LYS A 18 -7.27 -14.32 -2.80
N GLU A 19 -7.70 -13.56 -3.80
CA GLU A 19 -7.43 -12.13 -3.83
C GLU A 19 -8.17 -11.39 -2.72
N LEU A 20 -9.39 -11.81 -2.42
CA LEU A 20 -10.20 -11.19 -1.38
C LEU A 20 -9.68 -11.48 0.03
N GLN A 21 -8.95 -12.57 0.22
CA GLN A 21 -8.30 -12.84 1.49
C GLN A 21 -7.22 -11.83 1.82
N GLY A 22 -6.61 -11.25 0.79
CA GLY A 22 -5.54 -10.30 0.95
C GLY A 22 -4.21 -10.96 1.30
N ALA A 23 -3.18 -10.15 1.36
CA ALA A 23 -1.85 -10.57 1.74
C ALA A 23 -1.35 -9.67 2.86
N TYR A 24 -0.85 -10.26 3.93
CA TYR A 24 -0.33 -9.49 5.04
C TYR A 24 1.10 -9.05 4.75
N SER A 25 1.41 -7.81 5.07
CA SER A 25 2.75 -7.26 4.90
C SER A 25 3.09 -6.40 6.11
N ASN A 26 4.32 -6.47 6.55
CA ASN A 26 4.81 -5.63 7.64
C ASN A 26 6.03 -4.81 7.25
N LEU A 27 6.39 -4.82 5.97
CA LEU A 27 7.46 -3.98 5.44
C LEU A 27 7.11 -3.64 4.00
N VAL A 28 7.29 -2.39 3.62
CA VAL A 28 7.17 -1.99 2.22
C VAL A 28 8.46 -1.32 1.79
N MET A 29 9.00 -1.79 0.68
CA MET A 29 10.16 -1.16 0.04
C MET A 29 9.68 -0.50 -1.24
N ILE A 30 9.94 0.78 -1.37
CA ILE A 30 9.46 1.56 -2.50
C ILE A 30 10.65 2.12 -3.26
N HIS A 31 10.65 1.92 -4.55
CA HIS A 31 11.62 2.58 -5.41
C HIS A 31 10.92 3.09 -6.67
N HIS A 32 11.62 3.94 -7.41
CA HIS A 32 11.00 4.59 -8.55
C HIS A 32 12.05 4.90 -9.63
N ASN A 33 11.53 5.14 -10.82
CA ASN A 33 12.22 5.84 -11.87
C ASN A 33 11.33 6.98 -12.36
N ALA A 34 11.68 7.58 -13.49
CA ALA A 34 10.92 8.73 -13.99
C ALA A 34 9.47 8.38 -14.37
N GLU A 35 9.18 7.12 -14.59
CA GLU A 35 7.91 6.71 -15.18
C GLU A 35 7.02 5.94 -14.24
N GLU A 36 7.57 5.33 -13.19
CA GLU A 36 6.77 4.46 -12.34
C GLU A 36 7.36 4.33 -10.95
N PHE A 37 6.49 3.96 -10.03
CA PHE A 37 6.84 3.59 -8.67
C PHE A 37 6.57 2.10 -8.49
N THR A 38 7.48 1.42 -7.82
CA THR A 38 7.30 0.00 -7.48
C THR A 38 7.19 -0.12 -5.97
N LEU A 39 6.09 -0.72 -5.52
CA LEU A 39 5.85 -0.99 -4.11
C LEU A 39 6.00 -2.49 -3.87
N ASN A 40 7.01 -2.86 -3.12
CA ASN A 40 7.25 -4.25 -2.78
C ASN A 40 6.79 -4.49 -1.35
N PHE A 41 5.71 -5.23 -1.22
CA PHE A 41 5.12 -5.56 0.09
C PHE A 41 5.71 -6.87 0.56
N ILE A 42 6.32 -6.84 1.71
CA ILE A 42 7.14 -7.93 2.23
C ILE A 42 6.63 -8.34 3.60
N TYR A 43 6.62 -9.62 3.85
CA TYR A 43 6.40 -10.14 5.19
C TYR A 43 7.75 -10.58 5.77
N VAL A 44 8.18 -9.91 6.82
CA VAL A 44 9.42 -10.26 7.53
C VAL A 44 9.06 -11.23 8.64
N PHE A 45 9.74 -12.36 8.67
CA PHE A 45 9.48 -13.41 9.66
C PHE A 45 9.94 -12.96 11.04
N PRO A 46 9.17 -13.24 12.09
CA PRO A 46 9.49 -12.71 13.42
C PRO A 46 10.77 -13.25 14.04
N ASN A 47 11.19 -14.44 13.69
CA ASN A 47 12.31 -15.09 14.35
C ASN A 47 13.48 -15.44 13.44
N ALA A 48 13.49 -14.90 12.25
CA ALA A 48 14.55 -15.21 11.28
C ALA A 48 14.88 -13.97 10.49
N PRO A 49 16.14 -13.78 10.08
CA PRO A 49 16.49 -12.64 9.24
C PRO A 49 16.06 -12.87 7.78
N GLN A 50 14.87 -13.32 7.59
CA GLN A 50 14.31 -13.67 6.29
C GLN A 50 12.91 -13.11 6.16
N GLY A 51 12.48 -12.92 4.93
CA GLY A 51 11.14 -12.48 4.63
C GLY A 51 10.71 -13.06 3.30
N LYS A 52 9.47 -12.77 2.97
CA LYS A 52 8.89 -13.21 1.72
C LYS A 52 8.26 -12.01 1.03
N LEU A 53 8.53 -11.87 -0.27
CA LEU A 53 7.82 -10.88 -1.08
C LEU A 53 6.39 -11.35 -1.27
N MET A 54 5.45 -10.59 -0.73
CA MET A 54 4.04 -10.93 -0.80
C MET A 54 3.40 -10.41 -2.08
N SER A 55 3.77 -9.20 -2.49
CA SER A 55 3.21 -8.58 -3.68
C SER A 55 4.10 -7.46 -4.15
N SER A 56 4.20 -7.32 -5.45
CA SER A 56 4.90 -6.20 -6.06
C SER A 56 3.90 -5.47 -6.95
N VAL A 57 3.71 -4.18 -6.68
CA VAL A 57 2.72 -3.37 -7.40
C VAL A 57 3.43 -2.21 -8.04
N ILE A 58 3.17 -2.03 -9.33
CA ILE A 58 3.78 -0.94 -10.09
C ILE A 58 2.70 0.06 -10.43
N ILE A 59 2.94 1.32 -10.12
CA ILE A 59 1.96 2.39 -10.34
C ILE A 59 2.64 3.59 -10.98
N SER A 60 1.82 4.42 -11.63
CA SER A 60 2.32 5.66 -12.21
C SER A 60 2.63 6.69 -11.12
N PRO A 61 3.47 7.69 -11.41
CA PRO A 61 3.74 8.75 -10.44
C PRO A 61 2.47 9.47 -9.98
N GLY A 62 1.56 9.74 -10.90
CA GLY A 62 0.29 10.38 -10.54
C GLY A 62 -0.54 9.53 -9.59
N HIS A 63 -0.58 8.23 -9.84
CA HIS A 63 -1.30 7.32 -8.96
C HIS A 63 -0.63 7.21 -7.59
N ALA A 64 0.69 7.30 -7.55
CA ALA A 64 1.41 7.30 -6.29
C ALA A 64 0.97 8.47 -5.40
N LYS A 65 0.77 9.64 -5.98
CA LYS A 65 0.28 10.80 -5.22
C LYS A 65 -1.15 10.57 -4.73
N ARG A 66 -1.99 9.97 -5.54
CA ARG A 66 -3.37 9.66 -5.15
C ARG A 66 -3.39 8.61 -4.04
N LEU A 67 -2.52 7.61 -4.12
CA LEU A 67 -2.39 6.60 -3.08
C LEU A 67 -1.97 7.24 -1.76
N LEU A 68 -0.96 8.10 -1.79
CA LEU A 68 -0.51 8.79 -0.59
C LEU A 68 -1.67 9.56 0.06
N ARG A 69 -2.44 10.28 -0.74
CA ARG A 69 -3.57 11.07 -0.23
C ARG A 69 -4.65 10.17 0.36
N ALA A 70 -5.01 9.10 -0.35
CA ALA A 70 -6.03 8.17 0.14
C ALA A 70 -5.61 7.52 1.44
N LEU A 71 -4.35 7.12 1.54
CA LEU A 71 -3.83 6.51 2.76
C LEU A 71 -3.84 7.50 3.91
N ALA A 72 -3.40 8.73 3.66
CA ALA A 72 -3.41 9.78 4.69
C ALA A 72 -4.82 10.04 5.21
N GLU A 73 -5.80 10.13 4.32
CA GLU A 73 -7.19 10.33 4.72
C GLU A 73 -7.71 9.19 5.58
N ASN A 74 -7.35 7.97 5.25
CA ASN A 74 -7.78 6.81 6.03
C ASN A 74 -7.10 6.76 7.39
N ILE A 75 -5.83 7.12 7.45
CA ILE A 75 -5.13 7.22 8.73
C ILE A 75 -5.79 8.26 9.62
N ASN A 76 -6.16 9.41 9.06
CA ASN A 76 -6.84 10.46 9.82
C ASN A 76 -8.19 9.97 10.37
N ARG A 77 -8.97 9.25 9.57
CA ARG A 77 -10.23 8.68 10.03
C ARG A 77 -10.01 7.66 11.13
N TYR A 78 -9.03 6.82 10.96
CA TYR A 78 -8.68 5.83 11.99
C TYR A 78 -8.36 6.52 13.31
N GLU A 79 -7.48 7.52 13.25
CA GLU A 79 -7.04 8.21 14.46
C GLU A 79 -8.15 9.00 15.13
N SER A 80 -9.09 9.52 14.36
CA SER A 80 -10.27 10.17 14.92
C SER A 80 -11.15 9.20 15.68
N GLN A 81 -11.18 7.95 15.27
CA GLN A 81 -12.06 6.94 15.82
C GLN A 81 -11.39 6.13 16.93
N PHE A 82 -10.12 5.83 16.79
CA PHE A 82 -9.43 4.89 17.69
C PHE A 82 -8.25 5.51 18.43
N GLY A 83 -7.94 6.78 18.17
CA GLY A 83 -6.80 7.45 18.79
C GLY A 83 -5.56 7.39 17.94
N ALA A 84 -4.56 8.16 18.35
CA ALA A 84 -3.34 8.31 17.59
C ALA A 84 -2.60 6.97 17.43
N ILE A 85 -2.12 6.72 16.24
CA ILE A 85 -1.28 5.55 15.99
C ILE A 85 0.11 5.85 16.55
N PRO A 86 0.62 5.04 17.47
CA PRO A 86 1.98 5.27 17.95
C PRO A 86 2.98 4.98 16.84
N GLU A 87 3.79 5.97 16.53
CA GLU A 87 4.91 5.73 15.64
C GLU A 87 6.03 5.16 16.47
N ALA A 88 6.69 4.13 15.96
CA ALA A 88 7.90 3.66 16.57
C ALA A 88 8.86 4.85 16.64
N SER A 89 9.37 5.15 17.82
CA SER A 89 10.31 6.25 18.00
C SER A 89 11.39 6.10 16.93
N GLY A 90 11.48 7.10 16.11
CA GLY A 90 12.00 7.00 14.77
C GLY A 90 13.47 6.91 14.58
N SER A 91 14.19 6.15 15.35
CA SER A 91 15.62 6.08 15.14
C SER A 91 16.12 4.70 14.70
N ALA A 92 15.23 3.75 14.50
CA ALA A 92 15.67 2.47 13.98
C ALA A 92 16.00 2.62 12.50
N PRO A 93 17.23 2.33 12.07
CA PRO A 93 17.55 2.37 10.66
C PRO A 93 16.71 1.36 9.91
N GLU A 94 16.35 1.71 8.68
CA GLU A 94 15.65 0.77 7.83
C GLU A 94 16.53 -0.47 7.62
N PRO A 95 15.94 -1.64 7.68
CA PRO A 95 16.73 -2.86 7.42
C PRO A 95 17.21 -2.86 5.97
N LYS A 96 18.39 -3.36 5.77
CA LYS A 96 18.88 -3.61 4.41
C LYS A 96 18.13 -4.81 3.88
N VAL A 97 17.55 -4.68 2.71
CA VAL A 97 16.77 -5.75 2.09
C VAL A 97 17.46 -6.19 0.82
N GLY A 98 17.74 -7.47 0.74
CA GLY A 98 18.23 -8.09 -0.49
C GLY A 98 17.26 -9.16 -0.93
N PHE A 99 17.01 -9.25 -2.22
CA PHE A 99 16.12 -10.25 -2.79
C PHE A 99 16.93 -11.44 -3.26
N VAL A 100 16.47 -12.64 -2.90
CA VAL A 100 17.04 -13.89 -3.38
C VAL A 100 15.99 -14.66 -4.15
N HIS A 101 16.45 -15.40 -5.14
CA HIS A 101 15.56 -16.14 -6.01
C HIS A 101 15.59 -17.64 -5.71
#